data_54544f5533c65829db22c939ca49442c
#
_entry.id   54544f5533c65829db22c939ca49442c
#
_cell.length_a   1.000
_cell.length_b   1.000
_cell.length_c   1.000
_cell.angle_alpha   90.00
_cell.angle_beta   90.00
_cell.angle_gamma   90.00
#
_symmetry.space_group_name_H-M   'P 1'
#
loop_
_entity.id
_entity.type
_entity.pdbx_description
1 polymer ?
#
loop_
_entity_poly.entity_id
_entity_poly.type
_entity_poly.pdbx_seq_one_letter_code
_entity_poly.pdbx_strand_id
1 'polypeptide(L)'
;MKKNFASGLIALSVAAALAACSQDASKPAASAPAGSASAVPSPAKSASELGTPDQQLSYALGMDIGRELKQLKDNGTNLDSKLFNEGLEAVLDGKTAKITEDQKNEILMGFVQQQQAKAQAEQAKQQEKLLEEAKANLAKGEAFLKENAKKDGVKTTASGLQYKVKTEGKGAKPAATDTVTVEYEGRLIDGTVFDSSAKNGAPATFPLNQVIPGWTEGVQLMGEGGEYTFYIPAKLAYGPNSTGLIPGNSTLVFDVKLVKVEKAAAPSAQQSAASEKK
;
A
#
# COMPACT_ATOMS: atom_id res chain seq x y z
N MET A 1 -22.57 7.35 40.28
CA MET A 1 -21.72 6.67 39.26
C MET A 1 -20.92 7.74 38.58
N LYS A 2 -19.64 7.87 38.96
CA LYS A 2 -18.71 8.87 38.42
C LYS A 2 -18.06 8.30 37.16
N LYS A 3 -18.32 8.89 35.99
CA LYS A 3 -17.62 8.56 34.74
C LYS A 3 -16.42 9.51 34.62
N ASN A 4 -15.24 8.95 34.76
CA ASN A 4 -13.98 9.64 34.48
C ASN A 4 -13.83 9.77 32.96
N PHE A 5 -13.89 10.99 32.45
CA PHE A 5 -13.44 11.33 31.10
C PHE A 5 -11.93 11.54 31.17
N ALA A 6 -11.18 10.67 30.53
CA ALA A 6 -9.74 10.83 30.31
C ALA A 6 -9.55 11.89 29.24
N SER A 7 -9.05 13.05 29.65
CA SER A 7 -8.57 14.12 28.76
C SER A 7 -7.29 13.64 28.06
N GLY A 8 -7.38 13.37 26.76
CA GLY A 8 -6.23 13.16 25.91
C GLY A 8 -5.53 14.49 25.62
N LEU A 9 -4.54 14.83 26.43
CA LEU A 9 -3.59 15.89 26.15
C LEU A 9 -2.79 15.50 24.90
N ILE A 10 -2.83 16.35 23.88
CA ILE A 10 -1.82 16.34 22.81
C ILE A 10 -0.54 16.88 23.44
N ALA A 11 0.29 15.96 23.90
CA ALA A 11 1.62 16.28 24.39
C ALA A 11 2.54 16.55 23.21
N LEU A 12 2.96 17.80 23.05
CA LEU A 12 4.08 18.20 22.21
C LEU A 12 5.35 17.62 22.84
N SER A 13 5.76 16.42 22.41
CA SER A 13 7.01 15.81 22.90
C SER A 13 8.19 16.36 22.10
N VAL A 14 8.86 17.35 22.68
CA VAL A 14 10.22 17.75 22.28
C VAL A 14 11.17 16.67 22.82
N ALA A 15 11.51 15.68 22.00
CA ALA A 15 12.58 14.73 22.32
C ALA A 15 13.92 15.30 21.87
N ALA A 16 14.71 15.81 22.82
CA ALA A 16 16.12 16.15 22.60
C ALA A 16 16.94 14.85 22.47
N ALA A 17 17.38 14.51 21.27
CA ALA A 17 18.38 13.47 21.05
C ALA A 17 19.77 14.13 20.96
N LEU A 18 20.52 14.10 22.04
CA LEU A 18 21.97 14.31 22.07
C LEU A 18 22.63 12.95 21.75
N ALA A 19 23.25 12.83 20.58
CA ALA A 19 24.19 11.76 20.31
C ALA A 19 25.39 12.32 19.55
N ALA A 20 26.56 12.04 20.13
CA ALA A 20 27.86 12.57 19.87
C ALA A 20 28.46 12.13 18.50
N CYS A 21 29.43 12.97 18.08
CA CYS A 21 30.38 12.76 16.98
C CYS A 21 31.18 11.47 17.08
N SER A 22 31.44 10.85 15.92
CA SER A 22 32.75 10.27 15.64
C SER A 22 33.01 10.32 14.13
N GLN A 23 34.18 10.88 13.80
CA GLN A 23 34.77 10.96 12.48
C GLN A 23 35.17 9.55 11.98
N ASP A 24 35.07 9.28 10.69
CA ASP A 24 36.25 8.90 9.94
C ASP A 24 36.08 9.06 8.42
N ALA A 25 37.17 9.41 7.78
CA ALA A 25 37.27 9.77 6.37
C ALA A 25 37.66 8.58 5.50
N SER A 26 37.14 8.51 4.29
CA SER A 26 37.89 8.12 3.08
C SER A 26 37.02 8.14 1.81
N LYS A 27 37.50 8.85 0.81
CA LYS A 27 37.09 9.02 -0.58
C LYS A 27 37.61 7.79 -1.41
N PRO A 28 37.22 7.51 -2.71
CA PRO A 28 36.93 8.48 -3.79
C PRO A 28 35.77 8.15 -4.78
N ALA A 29 35.42 9.18 -5.48
CA ALA A 29 34.70 9.46 -6.70
C ALA A 29 34.40 8.39 -7.76
N ALA A 30 33.19 8.51 -8.38
CA ALA A 30 32.96 8.36 -9.84
C ALA A 30 31.67 9.07 -10.26
N SER A 31 31.85 9.95 -11.18
CA SER A 31 31.03 10.68 -12.20
C SER A 31 29.55 10.38 -12.38
N ALA A 32 28.77 11.50 -12.36
CA ALA A 32 27.39 11.64 -12.82
C ALA A 32 27.31 12.06 -14.30
N PRO A 33 26.15 11.87 -14.98
CA PRO A 33 25.79 12.73 -16.11
C PRO A 33 24.74 13.79 -15.72
N ALA A 34 24.88 14.95 -16.35
CA ALA A 34 24.07 16.13 -16.18
C ALA A 34 22.65 15.96 -16.77
N GLY A 35 21.65 16.53 -16.10
CA GLY A 35 20.31 16.70 -16.61
C GLY A 35 19.36 17.44 -15.68
N SER A 36 18.91 18.62 -16.13
CA SER A 36 17.82 19.45 -15.63
C SER A 36 18.10 20.30 -14.38
N ALA A 37 18.37 21.58 -14.64
CA ALA A 37 18.40 22.65 -13.65
C ALA A 37 16.98 22.94 -13.13
N SER A 38 16.60 22.34 -12.01
CA SER A 38 15.59 22.88 -11.12
C SER A 38 16.28 23.92 -10.23
N ALA A 39 15.68 25.09 -10.10
CA ALA A 39 16.18 26.20 -9.32
C ALA A 39 16.56 25.73 -7.90
N VAL A 40 17.84 25.66 -7.63
CA VAL A 40 18.38 25.40 -6.29
C VAL A 40 18.04 26.62 -5.45
N PRO A 41 17.28 26.49 -4.33
CA PRO A 41 17.12 27.60 -3.40
C PRO A 41 18.51 28.02 -2.91
N SER A 42 18.76 29.33 -2.86
CA SER A 42 20.01 29.89 -2.33
C SER A 42 20.37 29.23 -1.01
N PRO A 43 21.65 28.93 -0.76
CA PRO A 43 22.06 28.29 0.48
C PRO A 43 21.59 29.11 1.68
N ALA A 44 20.92 28.46 2.65
CA ALA A 44 20.50 29.09 3.87
C ALA A 44 21.75 29.71 4.54
N LYS A 45 21.63 30.98 5.00
CA LYS A 45 22.66 31.63 5.79
C LYS A 45 23.02 30.77 7.01
N SER A 46 24.26 30.83 7.46
CA SER A 46 24.64 30.04 8.65
C SER A 46 23.86 30.52 9.88
N ALA A 47 23.54 29.59 10.79
CA ALA A 47 22.84 29.97 12.05
C ALA A 47 23.54 31.09 12.83
N SER A 48 24.88 31.15 12.77
CA SER A 48 25.67 32.20 13.40
C SER A 48 25.40 33.64 12.90
N GLU A 49 24.83 33.77 11.67
CA GLU A 49 24.44 35.11 11.17
C GLU A 49 23.13 35.63 11.79
N LEU A 50 22.42 34.80 12.54
CA LEU A 50 21.20 35.18 13.26
C LEU A 50 21.50 35.83 14.63
N GLY A 51 22.77 35.92 15.02
CA GLY A 51 23.19 36.54 16.27
C GLY A 51 23.37 35.56 17.44
N THR A 52 22.85 35.90 18.64
CA THR A 52 23.06 35.12 19.87
C THR A 52 22.34 33.74 19.81
N PRO A 53 22.73 32.74 20.63
CA PRO A 53 22.04 31.48 20.74
C PRO A 53 20.53 31.59 20.97
N ASP A 54 20.10 32.57 21.79
CA ASP A 54 18.68 32.81 22.07
C ASP A 54 17.92 33.33 20.83
N GLN A 55 18.60 34.16 20.01
CA GLN A 55 18.04 34.65 18.75
C GLN A 55 17.92 33.51 17.73
N GLN A 56 18.91 32.63 17.67
CA GLN A 56 18.89 31.42 16.83
C GLN A 56 17.77 30.47 17.25
N LEU A 57 17.62 30.25 18.57
CA LEU A 57 16.53 29.42 19.12
C LEU A 57 15.15 30.01 18.77
N SER A 58 14.98 31.32 18.95
CA SER A 58 13.73 32.01 18.65
C SER A 58 13.33 31.85 17.18
N TYR A 59 14.30 31.98 16.27
CA TYR A 59 14.06 31.78 14.84
C TYR A 59 13.69 30.30 14.51
N ALA A 60 14.40 29.35 15.12
CA ALA A 60 14.14 27.94 14.94
C ALA A 60 12.73 27.53 15.40
N LEU A 61 12.29 28.02 16.56
CA LEU A 61 10.93 27.81 17.06
C LEU A 61 9.87 28.41 16.12
N GLY A 62 10.15 29.62 15.60
CA GLY A 62 9.30 30.26 14.59
C GLY A 62 9.18 29.43 13.32
N MET A 63 10.28 28.82 12.85
CA MET A 63 10.26 27.92 11.70
C MET A 63 9.41 26.66 11.95
N ASP A 64 9.47 26.08 13.14
CA ASP A 64 8.69 24.88 13.47
C ASP A 64 7.21 25.20 13.52
N ILE A 65 6.80 26.25 14.22
CA ILE A 65 5.42 26.74 14.23
C ILE A 65 4.96 27.08 12.81
N GLY A 66 5.83 27.74 12.03
CA GLY A 66 5.53 28.09 10.63
C GLY A 66 5.25 26.87 9.74
N ARG A 67 5.95 25.74 9.95
CA ARG A 67 5.68 24.49 9.23
C ARG A 67 4.30 23.92 9.55
N GLU A 68 3.94 23.90 10.85
CA GLU A 68 2.61 23.43 11.28
C GLU A 68 1.49 24.31 10.70
N LEU A 69 1.66 25.64 10.75
CA LEU A 69 0.69 26.57 10.17
C LEU A 69 0.60 26.44 8.65
N LYS A 70 1.74 26.19 7.99
CA LYS A 70 1.75 25.92 6.56
C LYS A 70 0.95 24.65 6.22
N GLN A 71 1.12 23.58 6.99
CA GLN A 71 0.36 22.34 6.80
C GLN A 71 -1.16 22.58 6.92
N LEU A 72 -1.59 23.36 7.92
CA LEU A 72 -3.00 23.75 8.06
C LEU A 72 -3.49 24.52 6.85
N LYS A 73 -2.67 25.45 6.33
CA LYS A 73 -2.99 26.26 5.16
C LYS A 73 -3.06 25.39 3.88
N ASP A 74 -2.13 24.49 3.68
CA ASP A 74 -2.10 23.57 2.53
C ASP A 74 -3.32 22.62 2.56
N ASN A 75 -3.85 22.30 3.75
CA ASN A 75 -5.08 21.54 3.95
C ASN A 75 -6.37 22.41 3.86
N GLY A 76 -6.24 23.64 3.34
CA GLY A 76 -7.37 24.52 3.06
C GLY A 76 -7.88 25.35 4.24
N THR A 77 -7.12 25.45 5.35
CA THR A 77 -7.44 26.36 6.45
C THR A 77 -6.91 27.75 6.13
N ASN A 78 -7.78 28.74 6.06
CA ASN A 78 -7.36 30.13 5.84
C ASN A 78 -6.99 30.77 7.17
N LEU A 79 -5.68 30.77 7.50
CA LEU A 79 -5.15 31.36 8.72
C LEU A 79 -4.79 32.82 8.50
N ASP A 80 -5.29 33.70 9.37
CA ASP A 80 -4.90 35.10 9.46
C ASP A 80 -3.63 35.23 10.31
N SER A 81 -2.51 35.46 9.65
CA SER A 81 -1.19 35.58 10.31
C SER A 81 -1.09 36.78 11.25
N LYS A 82 -1.87 37.84 11.01
CA LYS A 82 -1.90 39.03 11.90
C LYS A 82 -2.56 38.66 13.23
N LEU A 83 -3.76 38.04 13.16
CA LEU A 83 -4.48 37.60 14.37
C LEU A 83 -3.72 36.51 15.11
N PHE A 84 -3.03 35.65 14.39
CA PHE A 84 -2.14 34.62 14.99
C PHE A 84 -1.03 35.29 15.80
N ASN A 85 -0.32 36.26 15.23
CA ASN A 85 0.77 36.99 15.92
C ASN A 85 0.23 37.78 17.11
N GLU A 86 -0.92 38.44 16.98
CA GLU A 86 -1.55 39.15 18.11
C GLU A 86 -1.87 38.19 19.30
N GLY A 87 -2.36 36.96 18.98
CA GLY A 87 -2.61 35.94 19.99
C GLY A 87 -1.33 35.45 20.66
N LEU A 88 -0.26 35.25 19.88
CA LEU A 88 1.05 34.87 20.39
C LEU A 88 1.63 35.94 21.34
N GLU A 89 1.64 37.22 20.93
CA GLU A 89 2.09 38.34 21.70
C GLU A 89 1.28 38.53 23.01
N ALA A 90 -0.04 38.33 22.94
CA ALA A 90 -0.87 38.45 24.14
C ALA A 90 -0.43 37.49 25.24
N VAL A 91 -0.04 36.26 24.89
CA VAL A 91 0.44 35.24 25.82
C VAL A 91 1.88 35.58 26.30
N LEU A 92 2.78 35.90 25.38
CA LEU A 92 4.20 36.15 25.71
C LEU A 92 4.40 37.40 26.56
N ASP A 93 3.63 38.46 26.30
CA ASP A 93 3.77 39.74 26.97
C ASP A 93 2.79 39.88 28.17
N GLY A 94 1.99 38.87 28.47
CA GLY A 94 1.00 38.93 29.55
C GLY A 94 -0.11 39.95 29.31
N LYS A 95 -0.41 40.28 28.04
CA LYS A 95 -1.49 41.20 27.64
C LYS A 95 -2.85 40.48 27.77
N THR A 96 -3.92 41.29 27.86
CA THR A 96 -5.28 40.76 27.89
C THR A 96 -5.61 40.11 26.55
N ALA A 97 -5.93 38.81 26.55
CA ALA A 97 -6.40 38.10 25.38
C ALA A 97 -7.78 38.62 24.91
N LYS A 98 -8.01 38.60 23.61
CA LYS A 98 -9.29 39.03 22.99
C LYS A 98 -10.43 38.02 23.18
N ILE A 99 -10.11 36.80 23.56
CA ILE A 99 -11.07 35.70 23.82
C ILE A 99 -10.70 35.02 25.14
N THR A 100 -11.71 34.42 25.78
CA THR A 100 -11.50 33.63 27.01
C THR A 100 -10.93 32.26 26.68
N GLU A 101 -10.39 31.54 27.68
CA GLU A 101 -9.96 30.14 27.55
C GLU A 101 -11.08 29.22 27.09
N ASP A 102 -12.29 29.42 27.60
CA ASP A 102 -13.47 28.61 27.18
C ASP A 102 -13.81 28.83 25.69
N GLN A 103 -13.82 30.10 25.25
CA GLN A 103 -14.04 30.44 23.84
C GLN A 103 -12.93 29.87 22.93
N LYS A 104 -11.66 29.93 23.37
CA LYS A 104 -10.55 29.31 22.66
C LYS A 104 -10.78 27.80 22.50
N ASN A 105 -11.14 27.12 23.60
CA ASN A 105 -11.35 25.69 23.59
C ASN A 105 -12.53 25.29 22.69
N GLU A 106 -13.63 26.06 22.72
CA GLU A 106 -14.78 25.86 21.85
C GLU A 106 -14.41 26.00 20.36
N ILE A 107 -13.67 27.04 19.99
CA ILE A 107 -13.17 27.27 18.62
C ILE A 107 -12.28 26.11 18.17
N LEU A 108 -11.34 25.68 19.00
CA LEU A 108 -10.44 24.57 18.66
C LEU A 108 -11.18 23.23 18.54
N MET A 109 -12.12 22.95 19.44
CA MET A 109 -12.96 21.74 19.33
C MET A 109 -13.83 21.77 18.06
N GLY A 110 -14.45 22.91 17.76
CA GLY A 110 -15.24 23.07 16.53
C GLY A 110 -14.40 22.83 15.27
N PHE A 111 -13.18 23.35 15.26
CA PHE A 111 -12.22 23.11 14.17
C PHE A 111 -11.88 21.63 14.02
N VAL A 112 -11.55 20.95 15.12
CA VAL A 112 -11.25 19.50 15.10
C VAL A 112 -12.44 18.69 14.59
N GLN A 113 -13.66 18.99 15.05
CA GLN A 113 -14.87 18.31 14.57
C GLN A 113 -15.08 18.55 13.05
N GLN A 114 -14.86 19.77 12.58
CA GLN A 114 -14.96 20.09 11.15
C GLN A 114 -13.94 19.30 10.32
N GLN A 115 -12.69 19.20 10.78
CA GLN A 115 -11.67 18.42 10.10
C GLN A 115 -12.00 16.93 10.08
N GLN A 116 -12.49 16.38 11.19
CA GLN A 116 -12.95 14.99 11.25
C GLN A 116 -14.13 14.73 10.30
N ALA A 117 -15.11 15.63 10.24
CA ALA A 117 -16.22 15.49 9.31
C ALA A 117 -15.78 15.53 7.85
N LYS A 118 -14.84 16.44 7.50
CA LYS A 118 -14.24 16.47 6.15
C LYS A 118 -13.52 15.17 5.82
N ALA A 119 -12.67 14.66 6.72
CA ALA A 119 -11.95 13.42 6.53
C ALA A 119 -12.90 12.22 6.33
N GLN A 120 -13.96 12.13 7.13
CA GLN A 120 -14.99 11.09 6.99
C GLN A 120 -15.72 11.20 5.64
N ALA A 121 -16.07 12.42 5.20
CA ALA A 121 -16.71 12.64 3.91
C ALA A 121 -15.82 12.24 2.73
N GLU A 122 -14.51 12.55 2.80
CA GLU A 122 -13.56 12.14 1.76
C GLU A 122 -13.35 10.61 1.76
N GLN A 123 -13.28 9.98 2.93
CA GLN A 123 -13.21 8.52 3.03
C GLN A 123 -14.46 7.84 2.45
N ALA A 124 -15.65 8.38 2.74
CA ALA A 124 -16.90 7.87 2.20
C ALA A 124 -16.95 7.97 0.67
N LYS A 125 -16.55 9.12 0.09
CA LYS A 125 -16.44 9.30 -1.36
C LYS A 125 -15.45 8.34 -2.00
N GLN A 126 -14.29 8.15 -1.36
CA GLN A 126 -13.28 7.22 -1.85
C GLN A 126 -13.81 5.77 -1.84
N GLN A 127 -14.50 5.38 -0.77
CA GLN A 127 -15.11 4.06 -0.65
C GLN A 127 -16.20 3.84 -1.71
N GLU A 128 -17.07 4.83 -1.93
CA GLU A 128 -18.10 4.79 -2.97
C GLU A 128 -17.48 4.61 -4.36
N LYS A 129 -16.44 5.39 -4.66
CA LYS A 129 -15.70 5.28 -5.93
C LYS A 129 -15.10 3.87 -6.13
N LEU A 130 -14.49 3.30 -5.10
CA LEU A 130 -13.93 1.94 -5.17
C LEU A 130 -15.02 0.88 -5.39
N LEU A 131 -16.19 1.04 -4.76
CA LEU A 131 -17.33 0.13 -4.96
C LEU A 131 -17.89 0.22 -6.38
N GLU A 132 -18.05 1.41 -6.92
CA GLU A 132 -18.51 1.61 -8.31
C GLU A 132 -17.49 1.06 -9.32
N GLU A 133 -16.19 1.28 -9.08
CA GLU A 133 -15.13 0.69 -9.90
C GLU A 133 -15.17 -0.86 -9.85
N ALA A 134 -15.32 -1.43 -8.65
CA ALA A 134 -15.42 -2.88 -8.49
C ALA A 134 -16.65 -3.47 -9.20
N LYS A 135 -17.81 -2.80 -9.18
CA LYS A 135 -19.00 -3.20 -9.93
C LYS A 135 -18.77 -3.15 -11.44
N ALA A 136 -18.15 -2.07 -11.91
CA ALA A 136 -17.82 -1.92 -13.33
C ALA A 136 -16.83 -3.00 -13.80
N ASN A 137 -15.83 -3.34 -12.97
CA ASN A 137 -14.87 -4.38 -13.28
C ASN A 137 -15.51 -5.76 -13.34
N LEU A 138 -16.45 -6.07 -12.42
CA LEU A 138 -17.21 -7.32 -12.47
C LEU A 138 -17.96 -7.45 -13.80
N ALA A 139 -18.73 -6.43 -14.17
CA ALA A 139 -19.52 -6.45 -15.41
C ALA A 139 -18.63 -6.59 -16.66
N LYS A 140 -17.50 -5.84 -16.72
CA LYS A 140 -16.51 -5.96 -17.80
C LYS A 140 -15.88 -7.35 -17.84
N GLY A 141 -15.53 -7.91 -16.68
CA GLY A 141 -14.96 -9.26 -16.56
C GLY A 141 -15.90 -10.35 -17.02
N GLU A 142 -17.17 -10.29 -16.63
CA GLU A 142 -18.21 -11.25 -17.07
C GLU A 142 -18.45 -11.17 -18.58
N ALA A 143 -18.54 -9.96 -19.14
CA ALA A 143 -18.66 -9.76 -20.58
C ALA A 143 -17.43 -10.31 -21.32
N PHE A 144 -16.22 -10.02 -20.83
CA PHE A 144 -14.99 -10.56 -21.39
C PHE A 144 -14.97 -12.09 -21.39
N LEU A 145 -15.29 -12.74 -20.27
CA LEU A 145 -15.30 -14.20 -20.15
C LEU A 145 -16.36 -14.82 -21.05
N LYS A 146 -17.54 -14.21 -21.18
CA LYS A 146 -18.60 -14.66 -22.08
C LYS A 146 -18.15 -14.68 -23.55
N GLU A 147 -17.46 -13.63 -24.00
CA GLU A 147 -16.91 -13.57 -25.34
C GLU A 147 -15.69 -14.48 -25.50
N ASN A 148 -14.83 -14.57 -24.48
CA ASN A 148 -13.63 -15.40 -24.51
C ASN A 148 -13.96 -16.89 -24.61
N ALA A 149 -15.05 -17.36 -23.99
CA ALA A 149 -15.52 -18.75 -24.07
C ALA A 149 -15.87 -19.22 -25.52
N LYS A 150 -16.13 -18.26 -26.41
CA LYS A 150 -16.46 -18.55 -27.83
C LYS A 150 -15.22 -18.68 -28.71
N LYS A 151 -14.03 -18.33 -28.18
CA LYS A 151 -12.79 -18.37 -28.96
C LYS A 151 -12.25 -19.78 -29.11
N ASP A 152 -11.68 -20.07 -30.26
CA ASP A 152 -11.09 -21.37 -30.54
C ASP A 152 -10.03 -21.79 -29.54
N GLY A 153 -10.16 -23.00 -29.02
CA GLY A 153 -9.24 -23.61 -28.08
C GLY A 153 -9.41 -23.16 -26.62
N VAL A 154 -10.36 -22.25 -26.32
CA VAL A 154 -10.72 -21.90 -24.95
C VAL A 154 -11.67 -22.94 -24.37
N LYS A 155 -11.34 -23.46 -23.20
CA LYS A 155 -12.14 -24.40 -22.42
C LYS A 155 -12.57 -23.72 -21.11
N THR A 156 -13.78 -24.10 -20.62
CA THR A 156 -14.34 -23.57 -19.37
C THR A 156 -14.60 -24.72 -18.40
N THR A 157 -14.14 -24.59 -17.17
CA THR A 157 -14.40 -25.57 -16.09
C THR A 157 -15.73 -25.29 -15.38
N ALA A 158 -16.17 -26.21 -14.52
CA ALA A 158 -17.41 -26.06 -13.75
C ALA A 158 -17.38 -24.85 -12.79
N SER A 159 -16.20 -24.44 -12.29
CA SER A 159 -16.04 -23.27 -11.45
C SER A 159 -16.16 -21.94 -12.21
N GLY A 160 -16.05 -22.00 -13.56
CA GLY A 160 -16.01 -20.84 -14.45
C GLY A 160 -14.59 -20.36 -14.77
N LEU A 161 -13.54 -21.08 -14.33
CA LEU A 161 -12.19 -20.85 -14.82
C LEU A 161 -12.15 -21.14 -16.32
N GLN A 162 -11.53 -20.25 -17.11
CA GLN A 162 -11.27 -20.52 -18.51
C GLN A 162 -9.78 -20.68 -18.73
N TYR A 163 -9.44 -21.54 -19.68
CA TYR A 163 -8.05 -21.76 -20.04
C TYR A 163 -7.89 -22.09 -21.53
N LYS A 164 -6.72 -21.74 -22.05
CA LYS A 164 -6.29 -22.13 -23.40
C LYS A 164 -4.94 -22.80 -23.31
N VAL A 165 -4.83 -23.98 -23.92
CA VAL A 165 -3.57 -24.71 -24.03
C VAL A 165 -2.76 -24.11 -25.18
N LYS A 166 -1.54 -23.63 -24.90
CA LYS A 166 -0.56 -23.23 -25.91
C LYS A 166 0.36 -24.40 -26.26
N THR A 167 0.87 -25.07 -25.22
CA THR A 167 1.73 -26.23 -25.32
C THR A 167 1.27 -27.26 -24.29
N GLU A 168 1.01 -28.47 -24.69
CA GLU A 168 0.68 -29.58 -23.79
C GLU A 168 1.95 -30.08 -23.11
N GLY A 169 1.94 -30.10 -21.75
CA GLY A 169 3.04 -30.68 -20.96
C GLY A 169 2.95 -32.20 -20.93
N LYS A 170 4.10 -32.86 -21.03
CA LYS A 170 4.20 -34.34 -21.02
C LYS A 170 4.63 -34.89 -19.65
N GLY A 171 5.10 -34.04 -18.75
CA GLY A 171 5.54 -34.44 -17.41
C GLY A 171 4.39 -34.63 -16.42
N ALA A 172 4.75 -34.73 -15.14
CA ALA A 172 3.80 -34.96 -14.05
C ALA A 172 2.80 -33.82 -13.92
N LYS A 173 1.54 -34.14 -13.61
CA LYS A 173 0.55 -33.15 -13.19
C LYS A 173 0.63 -32.95 -11.67
N PRO A 174 0.57 -31.70 -11.19
CA PRO A 174 0.59 -31.45 -9.76
C PRO A 174 -0.74 -31.76 -9.09
N ALA A 175 -0.69 -32.19 -7.84
CA ALA A 175 -1.84 -32.21 -6.93
C ALA A 175 -1.95 -30.86 -6.19
N ALA A 176 -3.11 -30.58 -5.59
CA ALA A 176 -3.35 -29.32 -4.86
C ALA A 176 -2.37 -29.04 -3.72
N THR A 177 -1.73 -30.06 -3.17
CA THR A 177 -0.75 -29.96 -2.06
C THR A 177 0.70 -29.85 -2.53
N ASP A 178 0.95 -30.04 -3.84
CA ASP A 178 2.30 -30.02 -4.39
C ASP A 178 2.85 -28.59 -4.50
N THR A 179 4.16 -28.48 -4.56
CA THR A 179 4.86 -27.22 -4.86
C THR A 179 5.21 -27.21 -6.36
N VAL A 180 4.98 -26.08 -6.99
CA VAL A 180 5.26 -25.90 -8.42
C VAL A 180 6.21 -24.75 -8.65
N THR A 181 7.10 -24.91 -9.64
CA THR A 181 7.93 -23.83 -10.17
C THR A 181 7.39 -23.45 -11.54
N VAL A 182 7.11 -22.15 -11.71
CA VAL A 182 6.47 -21.61 -12.92
C VAL A 182 7.15 -20.35 -13.42
N GLU A 183 7.15 -20.16 -14.74
CA GLU A 183 7.30 -18.86 -15.37
C GLU A 183 5.91 -18.33 -15.65
N TYR A 184 5.63 -17.06 -15.29
CA TYR A 184 4.30 -16.49 -15.50
C TYR A 184 4.32 -14.99 -15.76
N GLU A 185 3.28 -14.51 -16.41
CA GLU A 185 2.91 -13.11 -16.52
C GLU A 185 1.43 -12.95 -16.21
N GLY A 186 1.12 -12.11 -15.24
CA GLY A 186 -0.24 -11.75 -14.83
C GLY A 186 -0.62 -10.36 -15.30
N ARG A 187 -1.77 -10.23 -15.98
CA ARG A 187 -2.29 -8.97 -16.48
C ARG A 187 -3.80 -8.86 -16.28
N LEU A 188 -4.28 -7.64 -16.25
CA LEU A 188 -5.70 -7.33 -16.31
C LEU A 188 -6.23 -7.55 -17.74
N ILE A 189 -7.55 -7.52 -17.92
CA ILE A 189 -8.20 -7.71 -19.24
C ILE A 189 -7.90 -6.57 -20.23
N ASP A 190 -7.45 -5.42 -19.75
CA ASP A 190 -7.00 -4.28 -20.55
C ASP A 190 -5.53 -4.38 -20.98
N GLY A 191 -4.83 -5.43 -20.55
CA GLY A 191 -3.41 -5.66 -20.85
C GLY A 191 -2.44 -5.11 -19.82
N THR A 192 -2.89 -4.41 -18.77
CA THR A 192 -2.02 -3.90 -17.72
C THR A 192 -1.36 -5.04 -16.96
N VAL A 193 -0.03 -5.16 -17.06
CA VAL A 193 0.76 -6.18 -16.36
C VAL A 193 0.97 -5.76 -14.91
N PHE A 194 0.44 -6.55 -13.97
CA PHE A 194 0.57 -6.29 -12.54
C PHE A 194 1.69 -7.11 -11.89
N ASP A 195 1.98 -8.32 -12.42
CA ASP A 195 3.04 -9.18 -11.88
C ASP A 195 3.62 -10.10 -12.96
N SER A 196 4.90 -10.48 -12.80
CA SER A 196 5.55 -11.49 -13.65
C SER A 196 6.79 -12.06 -12.99
N SER A 197 7.09 -13.33 -13.24
CA SER A 197 8.33 -13.98 -12.81
C SER A 197 9.58 -13.33 -13.43
N ALA A 198 9.47 -12.78 -14.63
CA ALA A 198 10.56 -12.08 -15.32
C ALA A 198 11.01 -10.80 -14.57
N LYS A 199 10.10 -10.09 -13.91
CA LYS A 199 10.44 -8.92 -13.07
C LYS A 199 11.32 -9.30 -11.88
N ASN A 200 11.21 -10.54 -11.40
CA ASN A 200 11.96 -11.07 -10.27
C ASN A 200 13.22 -11.82 -10.71
N GLY A 201 13.51 -11.88 -12.01
CA GLY A 201 14.74 -12.42 -12.59
C GLY A 201 14.84 -13.95 -12.61
N ALA A 202 13.83 -14.69 -12.12
CA ALA A 202 13.82 -16.15 -12.06
C ALA A 202 12.38 -16.71 -12.04
N PRO A 203 12.18 -17.99 -12.44
CA PRO A 203 10.94 -18.71 -12.20
C PRO A 203 10.56 -18.68 -10.72
N ALA A 204 9.27 -18.55 -10.44
CA ALA A 204 8.76 -18.48 -9.08
C ALA A 204 8.24 -19.84 -8.58
N THR A 205 8.44 -20.14 -7.31
CA THR A 205 8.05 -21.42 -6.70
C THR A 205 6.96 -21.19 -5.65
N PHE A 206 5.84 -21.89 -5.77
CA PHE A 206 4.67 -21.75 -4.90
C PHE A 206 4.09 -23.10 -4.48
N PRO A 207 3.68 -23.28 -3.21
CA PRO A 207 2.75 -24.33 -2.82
C PRO A 207 1.36 -24.03 -3.42
N LEU A 208 0.76 -24.99 -4.15
CA LEU A 208 -0.52 -24.76 -4.85
C LEU A 208 -1.71 -24.51 -3.91
N ASN A 209 -1.62 -24.88 -2.64
CA ASN A 209 -2.61 -24.59 -1.61
C ASN A 209 -2.50 -23.19 -1.01
N GLN A 210 -1.52 -22.38 -1.42
CA GLN A 210 -1.27 -21.03 -0.91
C GLN A 210 -1.42 -19.94 -1.98
N VAL A 211 -1.92 -20.29 -3.15
CA VAL A 211 -2.21 -19.37 -4.25
C VAL A 211 -3.72 -19.16 -4.41
N ILE A 212 -4.12 -18.24 -5.29
CA ILE A 212 -5.54 -18.01 -5.56
C ILE A 212 -6.24 -19.29 -6.10
N PRO A 213 -7.54 -19.49 -5.81
CA PRO A 213 -8.26 -20.71 -6.22
C PRO A 213 -8.16 -21.03 -7.71
N GLY A 214 -8.16 -20.00 -8.56
CA GLY A 214 -8.01 -20.19 -10.00
C GLY A 214 -6.66 -20.78 -10.41
N TRP A 215 -5.59 -20.47 -9.69
CA TRP A 215 -4.28 -21.09 -9.88
C TRP A 215 -4.25 -22.52 -9.34
N THR A 216 -4.78 -22.73 -8.13
CA THR A 216 -4.87 -24.08 -7.54
C THR A 216 -5.60 -25.03 -8.48
N GLU A 217 -6.70 -24.58 -9.08
CA GLU A 217 -7.46 -25.40 -10.04
C GLU A 217 -6.73 -25.53 -11.39
N GLY A 218 -6.30 -24.39 -11.96
CA GLY A 218 -5.79 -24.34 -13.32
C GLY A 218 -4.46 -25.08 -13.50
N VAL A 219 -3.51 -24.91 -12.57
CA VAL A 219 -2.18 -25.50 -12.68
C VAL A 219 -2.24 -27.04 -12.55
N GLN A 220 -3.22 -27.59 -11.83
CA GLN A 220 -3.46 -29.04 -11.77
C GLN A 220 -3.89 -29.65 -13.12
N LEU A 221 -4.37 -28.83 -14.07
CA LEU A 221 -4.70 -29.30 -15.42
C LEU A 221 -3.44 -29.46 -16.28
N MET A 222 -2.34 -28.78 -15.92
CA MET A 222 -1.10 -28.75 -16.69
C MET A 222 -0.22 -29.97 -16.39
N GLY A 223 0.44 -30.50 -17.41
CA GLY A 223 1.63 -31.35 -17.21
C GLY A 223 2.89 -30.48 -17.12
N GLU A 224 3.94 -30.96 -16.45
CA GLU A 224 5.24 -30.31 -16.46
C GLU A 224 5.77 -30.13 -17.89
N GLY A 225 6.30 -28.96 -18.21
CA GLY A 225 6.67 -28.51 -19.54
C GLY A 225 5.51 -27.86 -20.32
N GLY A 226 4.29 -27.83 -19.79
CA GLY A 226 3.13 -27.21 -20.41
C GLY A 226 3.12 -25.69 -20.32
N GLU A 227 2.47 -25.05 -21.29
CA GLU A 227 2.25 -23.61 -21.33
C GLU A 227 0.76 -23.32 -21.58
N TYR A 228 0.10 -22.67 -20.66
CA TYR A 228 -1.34 -22.38 -20.69
C TYR A 228 -1.60 -20.88 -20.46
N THR A 229 -2.69 -20.39 -21.02
CA THR A 229 -3.27 -19.11 -20.63
C THR A 229 -4.51 -19.36 -19.79
N PHE A 230 -4.54 -18.82 -18.57
CA PHE A 230 -5.70 -18.84 -17.69
C PHE A 230 -6.43 -17.52 -17.72
N TYR A 231 -7.76 -17.57 -17.75
CA TYR A 231 -8.66 -16.42 -17.61
C TYR A 231 -9.49 -16.66 -16.35
N ILE A 232 -9.14 -15.96 -15.28
CA ILE A 232 -9.60 -16.26 -13.93
C ILE A 232 -10.67 -15.24 -13.54
N PRO A 233 -11.94 -15.66 -13.36
CA PRO A 233 -12.98 -14.75 -12.87
C PRO A 233 -12.65 -14.26 -11.46
N ALA A 234 -13.11 -13.06 -11.10
CA ALA A 234 -12.82 -12.42 -9.82
C ALA A 234 -13.07 -13.32 -8.60
N LYS A 235 -14.13 -14.13 -8.62
CA LYS A 235 -14.48 -15.08 -7.54
C LYS A 235 -13.43 -16.17 -7.28
N LEU A 236 -12.58 -16.46 -8.26
CA LEU A 236 -11.46 -17.41 -8.16
C LEU A 236 -10.11 -16.70 -8.01
N ALA A 237 -10.12 -15.38 -7.84
CA ALA A 237 -8.95 -14.52 -7.61
C ALA A 237 -9.09 -13.76 -6.28
N TYR A 238 -9.12 -12.44 -6.31
CA TYR A 238 -9.14 -11.59 -5.10
C TYR A 238 -10.53 -11.07 -4.72
N GLY A 239 -11.58 -11.41 -5.50
CA GLY A 239 -12.95 -10.99 -5.25
C GLY A 239 -13.13 -9.46 -5.28
N PRO A 240 -13.99 -8.90 -4.39
CA PRO A 240 -14.29 -7.47 -4.38
C PRO A 240 -13.15 -6.61 -3.83
N ASN A 241 -12.12 -7.20 -3.25
CA ASN A 241 -11.03 -6.47 -2.63
C ASN A 241 -9.99 -6.03 -3.67
N SER A 242 -9.50 -4.81 -3.53
CA SER A 242 -8.35 -4.33 -4.29
C SER A 242 -7.05 -4.85 -3.66
N THR A 243 -6.07 -5.25 -4.46
CA THR A 243 -4.78 -5.74 -4.00
C THR A 243 -3.67 -5.16 -4.87
N GLY A 244 -2.87 -4.25 -4.35
CA GLY A 244 -1.80 -3.60 -5.09
C GLY A 244 -2.33 -2.91 -6.36
N LEU A 245 -1.87 -3.36 -7.52
CA LEU A 245 -2.28 -2.85 -8.83
C LEU A 245 -3.57 -3.51 -9.38
N ILE A 246 -4.19 -4.42 -8.62
CA ILE A 246 -5.38 -5.16 -9.04
C ILE A 246 -6.61 -4.52 -8.39
N PRO A 247 -7.47 -3.82 -9.13
CA PRO A 247 -8.73 -3.29 -8.62
C PRO A 247 -9.70 -4.40 -8.20
N GLY A 248 -10.64 -4.07 -7.31
CA GLY A 248 -11.66 -5.02 -6.87
C GLY A 248 -12.46 -5.61 -8.03
N ASN A 249 -12.85 -6.87 -7.92
CA ASN A 249 -13.60 -7.66 -8.91
C ASN A 249 -12.95 -7.77 -10.30
N SER A 250 -11.63 -7.60 -10.39
CA SER A 250 -10.91 -7.79 -11.66
C SER A 250 -10.90 -9.24 -12.10
N THR A 251 -11.19 -9.49 -13.37
CA THR A 251 -10.87 -10.75 -14.06
C THR A 251 -9.40 -10.70 -14.45
N LEU A 252 -8.66 -11.76 -14.15
CA LEU A 252 -7.22 -11.85 -14.37
C LEU A 252 -6.89 -12.76 -15.55
N VAL A 253 -5.85 -12.40 -16.27
CA VAL A 253 -5.28 -13.22 -17.35
C VAL A 253 -3.85 -13.57 -16.98
N PHE A 254 -3.54 -14.86 -16.94
CA PHE A 254 -2.19 -15.35 -16.68
C PHE A 254 -1.72 -16.22 -17.83
N ASP A 255 -0.57 -15.88 -18.38
CA ASP A 255 0.22 -16.83 -19.17
C ASP A 255 1.17 -17.55 -18.21
N VAL A 256 1.07 -18.89 -18.18
CA VAL A 256 1.80 -19.73 -17.21
C VAL A 256 2.49 -20.85 -17.94
N LYS A 257 3.80 -21.03 -17.67
CA LYS A 257 4.58 -22.20 -18.07
C LYS A 257 5.01 -22.98 -16.84
N LEU A 258 4.57 -24.22 -16.74
CA LEU A 258 4.92 -25.12 -15.63
C LEU A 258 6.31 -25.72 -15.86
N VAL A 259 7.30 -25.26 -15.09
CA VAL A 259 8.70 -25.67 -15.24
C VAL A 259 8.98 -26.96 -14.47
N LYS A 260 8.47 -27.08 -13.23
CA LYS A 260 8.77 -28.21 -12.34
C LYS A 260 7.61 -28.48 -11.39
N VAL A 261 7.40 -29.75 -11.07
CA VAL A 261 6.47 -30.21 -10.02
C VAL A 261 7.27 -30.91 -8.91
N GLU A 262 7.15 -30.45 -7.69
CA GLU A 262 7.70 -31.07 -6.50
C GLU A 262 6.56 -31.65 -5.67
N LYS A 263 6.51 -32.97 -5.55
CA LYS A 263 5.47 -33.67 -4.80
C LYS A 263 5.59 -33.35 -3.32
N ALA A 264 4.46 -33.03 -2.66
CA ALA A 264 4.42 -32.92 -1.23
C ALA A 264 4.90 -34.23 -0.59
N ALA A 265 5.76 -34.12 0.42
CA ALA A 265 6.18 -35.30 1.18
C ALA A 265 4.92 -35.95 1.79
N ALA A 266 4.74 -37.26 1.56
CA ALA A 266 3.68 -37.99 2.25
C ALA A 266 3.87 -37.78 3.78
N PRO A 267 2.79 -37.52 4.56
CA PRO A 267 2.91 -37.44 6.01
C PRO A 267 3.53 -38.75 6.49
N SER A 268 4.73 -38.67 7.07
CA SER A 268 5.42 -39.84 7.62
C SER A 268 4.50 -40.43 8.69
N ALA A 269 4.09 -41.69 8.49
CA ALA A 269 3.27 -42.47 9.41
C ALA A 269 4.08 -42.83 10.70
N GLN A 270 4.54 -41.83 11.43
CA GLN A 270 5.40 -41.98 12.61
C GLN A 270 4.94 -41.14 13.81
N GLN A 271 3.61 -41.07 14.03
CA GLN A 271 3.09 -40.50 15.30
C GLN A 271 1.84 -41.16 15.84
N SER A 272 1.62 -42.48 15.58
CA SER A 272 0.52 -43.24 16.21
C SER A 272 0.96 -44.42 17.07
N ALA A 273 2.22 -44.44 17.54
CA ALA A 273 2.71 -45.56 18.38
C ALA A 273 3.22 -45.14 19.79
N ALA A 274 2.67 -44.07 20.37
CA ALA A 274 3.09 -43.61 21.70
C ALA A 274 1.93 -43.26 22.65
N SER A 275 0.75 -43.89 22.55
CA SER A 275 -0.29 -43.74 23.59
C SER A 275 -1.04 -45.02 23.92
N GLU A 276 -0.35 -46.18 23.85
CA GLU A 276 -0.90 -47.42 24.40
C GLU A 276 0.16 -48.10 25.29
N LYS A 277 0.46 -47.50 26.45
CA LYS A 277 0.98 -48.16 27.66
C LYS A 277 0.98 -47.16 28.82
N LYS A 278 -0.13 -47.02 29.55
CA LYS A 278 -0.20 -47.08 30.99
C LYS A 278 -1.65 -47.04 31.46
#